data_bd9a2cb00b2403946845423eec085779
#
_entry.id   bd9a2cb00b2403946845423eec085779
#
_cell.length_a   1.000
_cell.length_b   1.000
_cell.length_c   1.000
_cell.angle_alpha   90.00
_cell.angle_beta   90.00
_cell.angle_gamma   90.00
#
_symmetry.space_group_name_H-M   'P 1'
#
loop_
_entity.id
_entity.type
_entity.pdbx_description
1 polymer ?
#
loop_
_entity_poly.entity_id
_entity_poly.type
_entity_poly.pdbx_seq_one_letter_code
_entity_poly.pdbx_strand_id
1 'polypeptide(L)'
;MRLSDIAEFVSEKIELENIALEQYVTTDSLLPNKQGRETATNLPPQSCKLTYFKPGDVLVANIRPYLKKVWMADCEGGSSADVLTFRAKQGHSSAFLYAVLLQDAFLDYAMLGAKGSKMPRGDKEQIMRYKMPTFSPTDEEKIGNLIVNLNKKVANSIAINHNLEAMAKQLYDYWFLQFDFPDENGKSYKSSGGKMVWNEKLKREIPEGWELTHLRDFINLEDNKRIPLSSKERSIRQGKYPYYGATGIMDRVDDYLFDDDRILLAEDGSTLYFPNRSAKTAFVFQWSKMKNTAGLPCGWGA
;
A
#
# COMPACT_ATOMS: atom_id res chain seq x y z
N MET A 1 -19.12 27.35 -8.02
CA MET A 1 -18.96 27.82 -6.63
C MET A 1 -17.50 27.73 -6.19
N ARG A 2 -17.14 28.27 -5.04
CA ARG A 2 -15.78 28.19 -4.47
C ARG A 2 -15.77 27.18 -3.31
N LEU A 3 -14.58 26.69 -2.95
CA LEU A 3 -14.43 25.84 -1.77
C LEU A 3 -14.93 26.55 -0.48
N SER A 4 -14.67 27.85 -0.36
CA SER A 4 -15.17 28.67 0.74
C SER A 4 -16.70 28.72 0.88
N ASP A 5 -17.43 28.38 -0.18
CA ASP A 5 -18.89 28.37 -0.14
C ASP A 5 -19.44 27.12 0.56
N ILE A 6 -18.71 25.99 0.47
CA ILE A 6 -19.12 24.67 1.00
C ILE A 6 -18.36 24.22 2.24
N ALA A 7 -17.21 24.82 2.54
CA ALA A 7 -16.34 24.37 3.63
C ALA A 7 -15.71 25.56 4.38
N GLU A 8 -15.24 25.26 5.57
CA GLU A 8 -14.45 26.18 6.41
C GLU A 8 -13.30 25.44 7.07
N PHE A 9 -12.27 26.17 7.49
CA PHE A 9 -11.22 25.62 8.34
C PHE A 9 -11.73 25.47 9.77
N VAL A 10 -11.46 24.33 10.37
CA VAL A 10 -11.77 24.12 11.77
C VAL A 10 -10.83 24.96 12.65
N SER A 11 -11.41 25.78 13.54
CA SER A 11 -10.69 26.61 14.50
C SER A 11 -10.75 26.07 15.93
N GLU A 12 -11.61 25.11 16.20
CA GLU A 12 -11.77 24.44 17.51
C GLU A 12 -10.44 23.84 17.95
N LYS A 13 -10.14 23.94 19.25
CA LYS A 13 -8.88 23.44 19.83
C LYS A 13 -9.14 22.43 20.92
N ILE A 14 -8.20 21.49 21.06
CA ILE A 14 -8.17 20.49 22.11
C ILE A 14 -6.76 20.45 22.71
N GLU A 15 -6.68 20.26 24.04
CA GLU A 15 -5.40 20.09 24.71
C GLU A 15 -4.83 18.70 24.40
N LEU A 16 -3.52 18.64 24.23
CA LEU A 16 -2.80 17.41 23.93
C LEU A 16 -3.08 16.28 24.94
N GLU A 17 -3.21 16.66 26.20
CA GLU A 17 -3.44 15.73 27.33
C GLU A 17 -4.77 14.95 27.21
N ASN A 18 -5.70 15.45 26.40
CA ASN A 18 -7.00 14.82 26.15
C ASN A 18 -7.03 13.96 24.87
N ILE A 19 -5.85 13.68 24.27
CA ILE A 19 -5.73 12.96 23.02
C ILE A 19 -4.86 11.71 23.19
N ALA A 20 -5.40 10.55 22.80
CA ALA A 20 -4.60 9.33 22.67
C ALA A 20 -3.77 9.34 21.38
N LEU A 21 -2.73 8.52 21.33
CA LEU A 21 -1.83 8.44 20.18
C LEU A 21 -2.56 8.10 18.88
N GLU A 22 -3.57 7.22 18.97
CA GLU A 22 -4.42 6.78 17.86
C GLU A 22 -5.33 7.90 17.32
N GLN A 23 -5.57 8.94 18.14
CA GLN A 23 -6.40 10.09 17.79
C GLN A 23 -5.58 11.28 17.29
N TYR A 24 -4.24 11.19 17.34
CA TYR A 24 -3.37 12.26 16.87
C TYR A 24 -3.05 12.12 15.38
N VAL A 25 -3.22 13.21 14.63
CA VAL A 25 -2.93 13.25 13.19
C VAL A 25 -1.87 14.30 12.86
N THR A 26 -0.80 13.84 12.23
CA THR A 26 0.30 14.68 11.74
C THR A 26 0.45 14.52 10.22
N THR A 27 1.27 15.33 9.60
CA THR A 27 1.62 15.18 8.18
C THR A 27 2.30 13.86 7.88
N ASP A 28 3.00 13.26 8.85
CA ASP A 28 3.69 11.98 8.66
C ASP A 28 2.73 10.80 8.80
N SER A 29 1.75 10.88 9.70
CA SER A 29 0.73 9.84 9.85
C SER A 29 -0.33 9.83 8.73
N LEU A 30 -0.45 10.90 7.94
CA LEU A 30 -1.22 10.88 6.69
C LEU A 30 -0.38 10.21 5.59
N LEU A 31 -0.95 9.18 4.97
CA LEU A 31 -0.28 8.39 3.94
C LEU A 31 -0.29 9.11 2.58
N PRO A 32 0.79 9.00 1.79
CA PRO A 32 0.86 9.60 0.46
C PRO A 32 -0.15 8.97 -0.51
N ASN A 33 -0.36 9.62 -1.64
CA ASN A 33 -1.23 9.12 -2.71
C ASN A 33 -2.66 8.77 -2.25
N LYS A 34 -3.21 9.56 -1.30
CA LYS A 34 -4.61 9.42 -0.83
C LYS A 34 -4.91 8.08 -0.15
N GLN A 35 -3.90 7.42 0.42
CA GLN A 35 -4.04 6.09 1.04
C GLN A 35 -4.62 6.14 2.46
N GLY A 36 -5.08 7.31 2.92
CA GLY A 36 -5.65 7.47 4.26
C GLY A 36 -4.60 7.81 5.31
N ARG A 37 -4.67 7.20 6.47
CA ARG A 37 -3.74 7.43 7.58
C ARG A 37 -3.29 6.14 8.25
N GLU A 38 -2.19 6.24 8.98
CA GLU A 38 -1.73 5.29 9.98
C GLU A 38 -1.64 5.95 11.36
N THR A 39 -1.49 5.16 12.41
CA THR A 39 -1.26 5.69 13.77
C THR A 39 0.05 6.46 13.81
N ALA A 40 0.04 7.64 14.43
CA ALA A 40 1.25 8.44 14.62
C ALA A 40 2.27 7.66 15.47
N THR A 41 3.56 7.88 15.23
CA THR A 41 4.64 7.22 15.98
C THR A 41 4.78 7.75 17.39
N ASN A 42 4.50 9.04 17.62
CA ASN A 42 4.61 9.71 18.91
C ASN A 42 3.70 10.93 18.99
N LEU A 43 3.36 11.32 20.18
CA LEU A 43 2.73 12.61 20.48
C LEU A 43 3.78 13.74 20.51
N PRO A 44 3.38 15.01 20.33
CA PRO A 44 4.28 16.14 20.53
C PRO A 44 4.98 16.07 21.90
N PRO A 45 6.29 16.42 21.97
CA PRO A 45 7.07 16.28 23.21
C PRO A 45 6.72 17.33 24.28
N GLN A 46 5.96 18.36 23.92
CA GLN A 46 5.55 19.43 24.82
C GLN A 46 4.02 19.60 24.76
N SER A 47 3.41 19.96 25.88
CA SER A 47 1.99 20.31 25.93
C SER A 47 1.67 21.42 24.94
N CYS A 48 0.66 21.21 24.13
CA CYS A 48 0.22 22.14 23.07
C CYS A 48 -1.26 21.98 22.75
N LYS A 49 -1.82 23.02 22.12
CA LYS A 49 -3.18 22.95 21.59
C LYS A 49 -3.19 22.45 20.16
N LEU A 50 -3.91 21.38 19.93
CA LEU A 50 -4.14 20.78 18.63
C LEU A 50 -5.44 21.32 18.01
N THR A 51 -5.59 21.21 16.68
CA THR A 51 -6.87 21.48 16.03
C THR A 51 -7.78 20.28 16.24
N TYR A 52 -8.94 20.49 16.90
CA TYR A 52 -9.90 19.43 17.17
C TYR A 52 -10.69 19.07 15.91
N PHE A 53 -10.75 17.81 15.56
CA PHE A 53 -11.54 17.32 14.42
C PHE A 53 -12.55 16.27 14.88
N LYS A 54 -13.64 16.15 14.12
CA LYS A 54 -14.77 15.23 14.33
C LYS A 54 -14.93 14.29 13.13
N PRO A 55 -15.66 13.16 13.28
CA PRO A 55 -16.03 12.33 12.14
C PRO A 55 -16.70 13.16 11.03
N GLY A 56 -16.25 12.95 9.79
CA GLY A 56 -16.69 13.70 8.62
C GLY A 56 -15.85 14.93 8.27
N ASP A 57 -14.99 15.43 9.16
CA ASP A 57 -14.00 16.44 8.79
C ASP A 57 -12.96 15.86 7.84
N VAL A 58 -12.43 16.67 6.95
CA VAL A 58 -11.41 16.24 5.97
C VAL A 58 -10.08 16.89 6.31
N LEU A 59 -9.07 16.05 6.51
CA LEU A 59 -7.71 16.44 6.86
C LEU A 59 -6.80 16.35 5.64
N VAL A 60 -6.06 17.43 5.38
CA VAL A 60 -5.12 17.53 4.24
C VAL A 60 -3.77 18.01 4.76
N ALA A 61 -2.71 17.31 4.44
CA ALA A 61 -1.36 17.78 4.78
C ALA A 61 -1.03 19.07 4.04
N ASN A 62 -0.69 20.13 4.78
CA ASN A 62 -0.33 21.42 4.22
C ASN A 62 1.14 21.50 3.77
N ILE A 63 2.00 20.60 4.28
CA ILE A 63 3.39 20.51 3.88
C ILE A 63 3.52 19.50 2.74
N ARG A 64 4.25 19.86 1.69
CA ARG A 64 4.48 19.05 0.49
C ARG A 64 3.16 18.54 -0.11
N PRO A 65 2.25 19.42 -0.54
CA PRO A 65 0.94 19.00 -1.07
C PRO A 65 1.04 18.01 -2.23
N TYR A 66 2.17 17.98 -2.96
CA TYR A 66 2.45 17.01 -4.02
C TYR A 66 2.46 15.55 -3.54
N LEU A 67 2.60 15.28 -2.24
CA LEU A 67 2.46 13.95 -1.67
C LEU A 67 1.00 13.47 -1.62
N LYS A 68 0.03 14.36 -1.89
CA LYS A 68 -1.40 14.05 -2.00
C LYS A 68 -1.95 13.31 -0.77
N LYS A 69 -1.66 13.82 0.41
CA LYS A 69 -2.03 13.26 1.69
C LYS A 69 -3.38 13.81 2.16
N VAL A 70 -4.44 13.03 2.03
CA VAL A 70 -5.82 13.40 2.35
C VAL A 70 -6.51 12.25 3.08
N TRP A 71 -7.25 12.56 4.15
CA TRP A 71 -8.04 11.60 4.90
C TRP A 71 -9.35 12.22 5.39
N MET A 72 -10.46 11.50 5.31
CA MET A 72 -11.72 11.86 5.94
C MET A 72 -11.81 11.20 7.30
N ALA A 73 -12.00 11.98 8.34
CA ALA A 73 -12.03 11.50 9.72
C ALA A 73 -13.20 10.54 9.95
N ASP A 74 -12.90 9.38 10.53
CA ASP A 74 -13.84 8.37 11.00
C ASP A 74 -13.97 8.34 12.53
N CYS A 75 -13.12 9.11 13.23
CA CYS A 75 -13.11 9.31 14.68
C CYS A 75 -12.94 10.80 15.01
N GLU A 76 -13.01 11.15 16.28
CA GLU A 76 -12.58 12.45 16.79
C GLU A 76 -11.11 12.42 17.21
N GLY A 77 -10.47 13.60 17.25
CA GLY A 77 -9.08 13.71 17.66
C GLY A 77 -8.49 15.09 17.48
N GLY A 78 -7.15 15.14 17.52
CA GLY A 78 -6.37 16.37 17.37
C GLY A 78 -5.40 16.31 16.20
N SER A 79 -5.34 17.35 15.40
CA SER A 79 -4.39 17.46 14.29
C SER A 79 -3.30 18.51 14.56
N SER A 80 -2.09 18.24 14.04
CA SER A 80 -0.98 19.18 14.09
C SER A 80 -1.28 20.47 13.27
N ALA A 81 -0.55 21.52 13.54
CA ALA A 81 -0.70 22.81 12.83
C ALA A 81 -0.41 22.73 11.32
N ASP A 82 0.35 21.71 10.91
CA ASP A 82 0.72 21.47 9.51
C ASP A 82 -0.29 20.59 8.76
N VAL A 83 -1.41 20.25 9.40
CA VAL A 83 -2.56 19.58 8.80
C VAL A 83 -3.72 20.57 8.74
N LEU A 84 -4.26 20.79 7.56
CA LEU A 84 -5.46 21.59 7.35
C LEU A 84 -6.67 20.71 7.60
N THR A 85 -7.53 21.12 8.54
CA THR A 85 -8.78 20.43 8.85
C THR A 85 -9.92 21.24 8.27
N PHE A 86 -10.67 20.62 7.34
CA PHE A 86 -11.83 21.21 6.69
C PHE A 86 -13.11 20.59 7.23
N ARG A 87 -14.09 21.41 7.48
CA ARG A 87 -15.46 21.00 7.85
C ARG A 87 -16.43 21.47 6.79
N ALA A 88 -17.36 20.62 6.38
CA ALA A 88 -18.44 20.99 5.50
C ALA A 88 -19.38 21.97 6.22
N LYS A 89 -19.80 23.02 5.53
CA LYS A 89 -20.80 23.98 6.03
C LYS A 89 -22.20 23.34 6.03
N GLN A 90 -23.08 23.89 6.84
CA GLN A 90 -24.47 23.46 6.89
C GLN A 90 -25.12 23.47 5.50
N GLY A 91 -25.79 22.38 5.13
CA GLY A 91 -26.42 22.21 3.82
C GLY A 91 -25.53 21.55 2.76
N HIS A 92 -24.26 21.27 3.07
CA HIS A 92 -23.33 20.58 2.18
C HIS A 92 -22.87 19.23 2.75
N SER A 93 -22.57 18.30 1.87
CA SER A 93 -22.15 16.94 2.24
C SER A 93 -20.65 16.87 2.59
N SER A 94 -20.31 16.35 3.78
CA SER A 94 -18.92 16.05 4.15
C SER A 94 -18.27 15.05 3.18
N ALA A 95 -19.03 14.08 2.69
CA ALA A 95 -18.56 13.12 1.69
C ALA A 95 -18.25 13.78 0.35
N PHE A 96 -19.05 14.78 -0.06
CA PHE A 96 -18.78 15.56 -1.24
C PHE A 96 -17.54 16.45 -1.07
N LEU A 97 -17.41 17.11 0.07
CA LEU A 97 -16.20 17.87 0.41
C LEU A 97 -14.96 16.97 0.28
N TYR A 98 -15.02 15.76 0.83
CA TYR A 98 -13.93 14.77 0.70
C TYR A 98 -13.65 14.43 -0.77
N ALA A 99 -14.68 14.18 -1.57
CA ALA A 99 -14.52 13.89 -3.00
C ALA A 99 -13.85 15.05 -3.76
N VAL A 100 -14.17 16.30 -3.41
CA VAL A 100 -13.54 17.50 -3.98
C VAL A 100 -12.05 17.57 -3.60
N LEU A 101 -11.73 17.40 -2.32
CA LEU A 101 -10.36 17.53 -1.82
C LEU A 101 -9.44 16.35 -2.25
N LEU A 102 -10.02 15.23 -2.68
CA LEU A 102 -9.29 14.11 -3.28
C LEU A 102 -8.87 14.35 -4.73
N GLN A 103 -9.44 15.34 -5.44
CA GLN A 103 -9.13 15.55 -6.85
C GLN A 103 -7.66 16.00 -7.03
N ASP A 104 -6.99 15.44 -8.04
CA ASP A 104 -5.65 15.89 -8.40
C ASP A 104 -5.64 17.38 -8.77
N ALA A 105 -6.67 17.85 -9.48
CA ALA A 105 -6.84 19.26 -9.82
C ALA A 105 -6.86 20.19 -8.60
N PHE A 106 -7.47 19.76 -7.48
CA PHE A 106 -7.44 20.52 -6.22
C PHE A 106 -6.03 20.54 -5.61
N LEU A 107 -5.38 19.39 -5.56
CA LEU A 107 -4.04 19.24 -4.95
C LEU A 107 -2.98 19.99 -5.78
N ASP A 108 -3.09 19.94 -7.10
CA ASP A 108 -2.24 20.72 -8.01
C ASP A 108 -2.48 22.22 -7.85
N TYR A 109 -3.74 22.63 -7.68
CA TYR A 109 -4.08 24.03 -7.39
C TYR A 109 -3.51 24.49 -6.04
N ALA A 110 -3.55 23.67 -5.01
CA ALA A 110 -2.93 23.95 -3.71
C ALA A 110 -1.40 24.10 -3.82
N MET A 111 -0.77 23.35 -4.73
CA MET A 111 0.66 23.48 -5.03
C MET A 111 1.03 24.78 -5.74
N LEU A 112 0.18 25.28 -6.64
CA LEU A 112 0.46 26.56 -7.38
C LEU A 112 0.69 27.74 -6.45
N GLY A 113 0.03 27.79 -5.29
CA GLY A 113 0.21 28.83 -4.30
C GLY A 113 1.18 28.50 -3.18
N ALA A 114 1.80 27.32 -3.22
CA ALA A 114 2.67 26.90 -2.15
C ALA A 114 3.95 27.75 -2.10
N LYS A 115 4.34 28.14 -0.87
CA LYS A 115 5.54 28.93 -0.59
C LYS A 115 6.61 28.05 0.07
N GLY A 116 7.86 28.30 -0.27
CA GLY A 116 9.02 27.57 0.25
C GLY A 116 9.57 26.52 -0.72
N SER A 117 10.89 26.48 -0.89
CA SER A 117 11.54 25.59 -1.87
C SER A 117 11.72 24.17 -1.35
N LYS A 118 12.16 24.00 -0.10
CA LYS A 118 12.47 22.67 0.48
C LYS A 118 11.25 21.97 1.10
N MET A 119 10.35 22.75 1.70
CA MET A 119 9.11 22.28 2.34
C MET A 119 7.96 23.20 1.96
N PRO A 120 7.45 23.11 0.71
CA PRO A 120 6.38 23.98 0.26
C PRO A 120 5.13 23.80 1.11
N ARG A 121 4.54 24.93 1.52
CA ARG A 121 3.28 24.99 2.28
C ARG A 121 2.23 25.71 1.45
N GLY A 122 1.06 25.09 1.32
CA GLY A 122 -0.08 25.67 0.63
C GLY A 122 -0.57 26.96 1.28
N ASP A 123 -0.98 27.91 0.46
CA ASP A 123 -1.59 29.17 0.90
C ASP A 123 -3.08 28.94 1.23
N LYS A 124 -3.45 29.13 2.50
CA LYS A 124 -4.81 28.87 3.01
C LYS A 124 -5.87 29.71 2.30
N GLU A 125 -5.59 30.98 2.02
CA GLU A 125 -6.54 31.85 1.35
C GLU A 125 -6.76 31.44 -0.11
N GLN A 126 -5.66 31.07 -0.79
CA GLN A 126 -5.76 30.58 -2.16
C GLN A 126 -6.54 29.27 -2.20
N ILE A 127 -6.25 28.32 -1.32
CA ILE A 127 -6.96 27.03 -1.25
C ILE A 127 -8.46 27.25 -1.17
N MET A 128 -8.93 28.16 -0.31
CA MET A 128 -10.36 28.46 -0.17
C MET A 128 -11.00 29.13 -1.41
N ARG A 129 -10.19 29.66 -2.34
CA ARG A 129 -10.65 30.23 -3.63
C ARG A 129 -10.79 29.19 -4.73
N TYR A 130 -10.47 27.91 -4.47
CA TYR A 130 -10.61 26.84 -5.45
C TYR A 130 -12.02 26.82 -6.04
N LYS A 131 -12.12 26.83 -7.37
CA LYS A 131 -13.40 26.86 -8.11
C LYS A 131 -13.81 25.44 -8.51
N MET A 132 -15.08 25.13 -8.33
CA MET A 132 -15.67 23.85 -8.70
C MET A 132 -17.06 24.03 -9.29
N PRO A 133 -17.60 23.03 -10.03
CA PRO A 133 -18.99 23.05 -10.46
C PRO A 133 -19.95 23.13 -9.27
N THR A 134 -21.14 23.65 -9.49
CA THR A 134 -22.23 23.68 -8.50
C THR A 134 -23.13 22.48 -8.72
N PHE A 135 -23.44 21.78 -7.64
CA PHE A 135 -24.34 20.64 -7.64
C PHE A 135 -25.53 20.89 -6.71
N SER A 136 -26.61 20.13 -6.91
CA SER A 136 -27.71 20.09 -5.93
C SER A 136 -27.26 19.33 -4.68
N PRO A 137 -27.83 19.58 -3.49
CA PRO A 137 -27.49 18.84 -2.27
C PRO A 137 -27.64 17.32 -2.44
N THR A 138 -28.64 16.88 -3.19
CA THR A 138 -28.85 15.46 -3.50
C THR A 138 -27.73 14.88 -4.39
N ASP A 139 -27.22 15.64 -5.34
CA ASP A 139 -26.11 15.19 -6.19
C ASP A 139 -24.78 15.23 -5.44
N GLU A 140 -24.56 16.23 -4.58
CA GLU A 140 -23.40 16.24 -3.67
C GLU A 140 -23.35 14.97 -2.83
N GLU A 141 -24.50 14.57 -2.24
CA GLU A 141 -24.58 13.35 -1.43
C GLU A 141 -24.29 12.09 -2.26
N LYS A 142 -24.87 11.96 -3.45
CA LYS A 142 -24.62 10.80 -4.34
C LYS A 142 -23.15 10.70 -4.77
N ILE A 143 -22.57 11.81 -5.22
CA ILE A 143 -21.16 11.87 -5.65
C ILE A 143 -20.24 11.53 -4.46
N GLY A 144 -20.47 12.17 -3.32
CA GLY A 144 -19.67 11.95 -2.11
C GLY A 144 -19.74 10.51 -1.64
N ASN A 145 -20.93 9.94 -1.51
CA ASN A 145 -21.12 8.57 -1.06
C ASN A 145 -20.51 7.54 -2.02
N LEU A 146 -20.56 7.78 -3.33
CA LEU A 146 -19.90 6.92 -4.31
C LEU A 146 -18.38 6.88 -4.06
N ILE A 147 -17.74 8.03 -3.90
CA ILE A 147 -16.29 8.12 -3.66
C ILE A 147 -15.90 7.50 -2.32
N VAL A 148 -16.65 7.79 -1.25
CA VAL A 148 -16.40 7.18 0.07
C VAL A 148 -16.52 5.66 0.01
N ASN A 149 -17.54 5.12 -0.67
CA ASN A 149 -17.73 3.68 -0.81
C ASN A 149 -16.61 3.02 -1.63
N LEU A 150 -16.15 3.67 -2.70
CA LEU A 150 -15.01 3.18 -3.49
C LEU A 150 -13.73 3.16 -2.64
N ASN A 151 -13.44 4.22 -1.90
CA ASN A 151 -12.26 4.27 -1.03
C ASN A 151 -12.33 3.24 0.10
N LYS A 152 -13.50 3.01 0.69
CA LYS A 152 -13.70 1.91 1.67
C LYS A 152 -13.40 0.54 1.06
N LYS A 153 -13.84 0.28 -0.17
CA LYS A 153 -13.51 -0.98 -0.87
C LYS A 153 -12.01 -1.13 -1.10
N VAL A 154 -11.33 -0.06 -1.53
CA VAL A 154 -9.87 -0.08 -1.71
C VAL A 154 -9.17 -0.36 -0.39
N ALA A 155 -9.53 0.35 0.68
CA ALA A 155 -8.95 0.14 2.02
C ALA A 155 -9.17 -1.30 2.52
N ASN A 156 -10.37 -1.85 2.35
CA ASN A 156 -10.66 -3.24 2.71
C ASN A 156 -9.82 -4.24 1.90
N SER A 157 -9.65 -4.00 0.60
CA SER A 157 -8.80 -4.87 -0.24
C SER A 157 -7.34 -4.83 0.19
N ILE A 158 -6.81 -3.67 0.54
CA ILE A 158 -5.45 -3.51 1.09
C ILE A 158 -5.32 -4.26 2.41
N ALA A 159 -6.29 -4.12 3.33
CA ALA A 159 -6.29 -4.82 4.61
C ALA A 159 -6.36 -6.36 4.44
N ILE A 160 -7.19 -6.84 3.51
CA ILE A 160 -7.27 -8.28 3.18
C ILE A 160 -5.93 -8.77 2.64
N ASN A 161 -5.30 -8.07 1.71
CA ASN A 161 -4.00 -8.46 1.16
C ASN A 161 -2.93 -8.52 2.25
N HIS A 162 -2.85 -7.51 3.11
CA HIS A 162 -1.90 -7.50 4.23
C HIS A 162 -2.12 -8.68 5.19
N ASN A 163 -3.39 -8.99 5.51
CA ASN A 163 -3.72 -10.15 6.35
C ASN A 163 -3.34 -11.47 5.67
N LEU A 164 -3.61 -11.62 4.37
CA LEU A 164 -3.23 -12.82 3.61
C LEU A 164 -1.72 -13.00 3.54
N GLU A 165 -0.94 -11.93 3.37
CA GLU A 165 0.52 -11.97 3.42
C GLU A 165 1.03 -12.39 4.80
N ALA A 166 0.46 -11.83 5.86
CA ALA A 166 0.80 -12.22 7.23
C ALA A 166 0.47 -13.69 7.52
N MET A 167 -0.71 -14.16 7.08
CA MET A 167 -1.12 -15.56 7.20
C MET A 167 -0.19 -16.50 6.41
N ALA A 168 0.17 -16.13 5.19
CA ALA A 168 1.10 -16.92 4.36
C ALA A 168 2.47 -17.03 5.02
N LYS A 169 2.99 -15.93 5.58
CA LYS A 169 4.24 -15.95 6.34
C LYS A 169 4.15 -16.84 7.58
N GLN A 170 3.07 -16.69 8.36
CA GLN A 170 2.85 -17.51 9.56
C GLN A 170 2.77 -18.99 9.21
N LEU A 171 2.07 -19.35 8.12
CA LEU A 171 1.97 -20.74 7.64
C LEU A 171 3.33 -21.27 7.19
N TYR A 172 4.12 -20.45 6.48
CA TYR A 172 5.48 -20.81 6.10
C TYR A 172 6.36 -21.08 7.32
N ASP A 173 6.32 -20.18 8.32
CA ASP A 173 7.09 -20.35 9.56
C ASP A 173 6.65 -21.61 10.32
N TYR A 174 5.36 -21.90 10.39
CA TYR A 174 4.82 -23.09 11.03
C TYR A 174 5.25 -24.38 10.32
N TRP A 175 5.17 -24.42 8.99
CA TRP A 175 5.50 -25.61 8.23
C TRP A 175 7.00 -25.84 8.06
N PHE A 176 7.77 -24.79 7.75
CA PHE A 176 9.16 -24.95 7.31
C PHE A 176 10.20 -24.53 8.35
N LEU A 177 9.85 -23.67 9.30
CA LEU A 177 10.74 -23.33 10.40
C LEU A 177 10.47 -24.15 11.66
N GLN A 178 9.19 -24.44 11.96
CA GLN A 178 8.79 -25.27 13.09
C GLN A 178 8.64 -26.76 12.73
N PHE A 179 8.57 -27.07 11.43
CA PHE A 179 8.41 -28.42 10.86
C PHE A 179 7.06 -29.09 11.18
N ASP A 180 6.03 -28.30 11.41
CA ASP A 180 4.66 -28.76 11.65
C ASP A 180 3.81 -28.74 10.36
N PHE A 181 4.42 -29.07 9.23
CA PHE A 181 3.68 -29.30 7.99
C PHE A 181 2.77 -30.54 8.13
N PRO A 182 1.66 -30.64 7.38
CA PRO A 182 0.76 -31.79 7.46
C PRO A 182 1.44 -33.06 6.95
N ASP A 183 1.36 -34.12 7.76
CA ASP A 183 1.76 -35.47 7.39
C ASP A 183 0.74 -36.12 6.43
N GLU A 184 0.91 -37.37 6.06
CA GLU A 184 0.00 -38.13 5.20
C GLU A 184 -1.44 -38.24 5.75
N ASN A 185 -1.63 -38.04 7.04
CA ASN A 185 -2.92 -38.06 7.74
C ASN A 185 -3.46 -36.65 8.02
N GLY A 186 -2.77 -35.58 7.55
CA GLY A 186 -3.12 -34.22 7.78
C GLY A 186 -2.80 -33.69 9.20
N LYS A 187 -2.02 -34.41 10.00
CA LYS A 187 -1.57 -34.00 11.34
C LYS A 187 -0.25 -33.25 11.24
N SER A 188 -0.03 -32.28 12.14
CA SER A 188 1.23 -31.55 12.25
C SER A 188 2.41 -32.50 12.48
N TYR A 189 3.39 -32.50 11.58
CA TYR A 189 4.44 -33.51 11.56
C TYR A 189 5.21 -33.62 12.88
N LYS A 190 5.90 -32.56 13.28
CA LYS A 190 6.75 -32.58 14.49
C LYS A 190 5.94 -32.74 15.76
N SER A 191 4.86 -31.97 15.93
CA SER A 191 4.02 -32.00 17.14
C SER A 191 3.28 -33.34 17.33
N SER A 192 3.07 -34.11 16.26
CA SER A 192 2.46 -35.44 16.31
C SER A 192 3.48 -36.58 16.44
N GLY A 193 4.76 -36.27 16.69
CA GLY A 193 5.81 -37.25 16.89
C GLY A 193 6.54 -37.68 15.62
N GLY A 194 6.49 -36.86 14.57
CA GLY A 194 7.28 -37.05 13.35
C GLY A 194 8.78 -37.14 13.66
N LYS A 195 9.46 -38.05 12.98
CA LYS A 195 10.86 -38.38 13.27
C LYS A 195 11.78 -37.24 12.85
N MET A 196 12.59 -36.76 13.79
CA MET A 196 13.56 -35.69 13.60
C MET A 196 14.98 -36.23 13.64
N VAL A 197 15.90 -35.71 12.84
CA VAL A 197 17.31 -36.07 12.78
C VAL A 197 18.19 -34.83 12.91
N TRP A 198 19.30 -34.97 13.66
CA TRP A 198 20.24 -33.86 13.84
C TRP A 198 21.01 -33.58 12.55
N ASN A 199 21.03 -32.34 12.13
CA ASN A 199 21.82 -31.90 10.97
C ASN A 199 23.05 -31.10 11.45
N GLU A 200 24.23 -31.65 11.22
CA GLU A 200 25.50 -31.05 11.67
C GLU A 200 25.81 -29.67 11.03
N LYS A 201 25.39 -29.44 9.77
CA LYS A 201 25.63 -28.18 9.07
C LYS A 201 24.70 -27.07 9.55
N LEU A 202 23.44 -27.38 9.81
CA LEU A 202 22.44 -26.42 10.28
C LEU A 202 22.45 -26.26 11.80
N LYS A 203 23.15 -27.14 12.55
CA LYS A 203 23.17 -27.16 14.01
C LYS A 203 21.78 -27.19 14.64
N ARG A 204 20.86 -27.96 14.02
CA ARG A 204 19.48 -28.14 14.47
C ARG A 204 18.91 -29.47 13.97
N GLU A 205 17.84 -29.91 14.61
CA GLU A 205 17.04 -31.03 14.11
C GLU A 205 16.22 -30.64 12.90
N ILE A 206 16.14 -31.51 11.92
CA ILE A 206 15.31 -31.42 10.72
C ILE A 206 14.48 -32.69 10.56
N PRO A 207 13.36 -32.69 9.83
CA PRO A 207 12.57 -33.88 9.54
C PRO A 207 13.41 -34.95 8.85
N GLU A 208 13.17 -36.22 9.20
CA GLU A 208 13.82 -37.35 8.52
C GLU A 208 13.54 -37.32 7.01
N GLY A 209 14.55 -37.52 6.20
CA GLY A 209 14.46 -37.45 4.73
C GLY A 209 14.66 -36.07 4.15
N TRP A 210 14.79 -35.02 4.98
CA TRP A 210 15.17 -33.69 4.50
C TRP A 210 16.68 -33.59 4.39
N GLU A 211 17.14 -32.97 3.30
CA GLU A 211 18.56 -32.74 3.01
C GLU A 211 18.87 -31.28 2.79
N LEU A 212 20.05 -30.87 3.25
CA LEU A 212 20.57 -29.53 2.94
C LEU A 212 21.18 -29.54 1.55
N THR A 213 20.73 -28.60 0.72
CA THR A 213 21.27 -28.42 -0.62
C THR A 213 21.49 -26.94 -0.93
N HIS A 214 22.15 -26.63 -2.02
CA HIS A 214 22.36 -25.25 -2.44
C HIS A 214 21.24 -24.78 -3.35
N LEU A 215 20.84 -23.51 -3.20
CA LEU A 215 19.81 -22.90 -4.04
C LEU A 215 20.13 -23.04 -5.54
N ARG A 216 21.39 -22.90 -5.94
CA ARG A 216 21.88 -23.08 -7.31
C ARG A 216 21.55 -24.46 -7.94
N ASP A 217 21.29 -25.47 -7.10
CA ASP A 217 20.99 -26.83 -7.58
C ASP A 217 19.51 -26.95 -8.02
N PHE A 218 18.69 -25.96 -7.65
CA PHE A 218 17.24 -25.91 -7.93
C PHE A 218 16.84 -24.79 -8.87
N ILE A 219 17.67 -23.75 -9.05
CA ILE A 219 17.34 -22.59 -9.87
C ILE A 219 18.30 -22.46 -11.04
N ASN A 220 17.76 -21.97 -12.15
CA ASN A 220 18.54 -21.43 -13.25
C ASN A 220 18.38 -19.92 -13.30
N LEU A 221 19.48 -19.20 -13.21
CA LEU A 221 19.51 -17.77 -13.41
C LEU A 221 19.53 -17.47 -14.92
N GLU A 222 18.54 -16.74 -15.40
CA GLU A 222 18.42 -16.40 -16.82
C GLU A 222 18.57 -14.89 -17.09
N ASP A 223 19.28 -14.19 -16.21
CA ASP A 223 19.57 -12.77 -16.36
C ASP A 223 20.29 -12.43 -17.67
N ASN A 224 21.10 -13.34 -18.18
CA ASN A 224 21.76 -13.23 -19.48
C ASN A 224 20.82 -13.13 -20.70
N LYS A 225 19.56 -13.56 -20.54
CA LYS A 225 18.52 -13.44 -21.59
C LYS A 225 17.78 -12.10 -21.53
N ARG A 226 18.05 -11.30 -20.54
CA ARG A 226 17.42 -10.00 -20.30
C ARG A 226 17.76 -9.01 -21.40
N ILE A 227 16.75 -8.28 -21.90
CA ILE A 227 16.91 -7.18 -22.84
C ILE A 227 16.40 -5.90 -22.16
N PRO A 228 17.29 -5.08 -21.57
CA PRO A 228 16.89 -3.83 -20.94
C PRO A 228 16.49 -2.81 -22.02
N LEU A 229 15.30 -2.20 -21.85
CA LEU A 229 14.80 -1.15 -22.72
C LEU A 229 14.82 0.19 -21.97
N SER A 230 15.39 1.21 -22.61
CA SER A 230 15.34 2.58 -22.14
C SER A 230 13.89 3.12 -22.16
N SER A 231 13.61 4.20 -21.41
CA SER A 231 12.29 4.83 -21.43
C SER A 231 11.86 5.28 -22.83
N LYS A 232 12.82 5.72 -23.66
CA LYS A 232 12.57 6.12 -25.04
C LYS A 232 12.19 4.92 -25.93
N GLU A 233 12.88 3.80 -25.80
CA GLU A 233 12.57 2.58 -26.53
C GLU A 233 11.20 2.03 -26.12
N ARG A 234 10.88 2.00 -24.83
CA ARG A 234 9.56 1.58 -24.34
C ARG A 234 8.44 2.46 -24.88
N SER A 235 8.64 3.78 -24.96
CA SER A 235 7.61 4.69 -25.51
C SER A 235 7.31 4.46 -26.99
N ILE A 236 8.29 3.94 -27.77
CA ILE A 236 8.13 3.59 -29.19
C ILE A 236 7.50 2.19 -29.33
N ARG A 237 7.82 1.28 -28.41
CA ARG A 237 7.40 -0.12 -28.44
C ARG A 237 6.21 -0.40 -27.52
N GLN A 238 5.23 0.49 -27.48
CA GLN A 238 4.02 0.32 -26.66
C GLN A 238 3.20 -0.90 -27.11
N GLY A 239 2.70 -1.70 -26.12
CA GLY A 239 1.97 -2.92 -26.42
C GLY A 239 1.21 -3.49 -25.22
N LYS A 240 0.93 -4.78 -25.23
CA LYS A 240 0.11 -5.46 -24.21
C LYS A 240 0.91 -6.23 -23.16
N TYR A 241 2.20 -6.52 -23.41
CA TYR A 241 3.00 -7.36 -22.53
C TYR A 241 3.66 -6.54 -21.43
N PRO A 242 3.57 -6.97 -20.16
CA PRO A 242 4.14 -6.23 -19.05
C PRO A 242 5.67 -6.24 -19.10
N TYR A 243 6.28 -5.06 -18.98
CA TYR A 243 7.72 -4.88 -18.80
C TYR A 243 8.01 -4.64 -17.33
N TYR A 244 8.71 -5.58 -16.70
CA TYR A 244 9.01 -5.53 -15.27
C TYR A 244 10.34 -4.83 -15.00
N GLY A 245 10.39 -4.06 -13.93
CA GLY A 245 11.59 -3.51 -13.33
C GLY A 245 11.74 -3.96 -11.87
N ALA A 246 12.69 -3.37 -11.15
CA ALA A 246 12.98 -3.73 -9.76
C ALA A 246 11.78 -3.59 -8.80
N THR A 247 10.83 -2.70 -9.10
CA THR A 247 9.68 -2.40 -8.22
C THR A 247 8.34 -2.89 -8.79
N GLY A 248 8.34 -3.69 -9.86
CA GLY A 248 7.13 -4.22 -10.49
C GLY A 248 6.98 -3.85 -11.95
N ILE A 249 5.75 -3.80 -12.44
CA ILE A 249 5.46 -3.43 -13.83
C ILE A 249 5.78 -1.95 -14.02
N MET A 250 6.77 -1.66 -14.84
CA MET A 250 7.18 -0.29 -15.19
C MET A 250 6.45 0.23 -16.43
N ASP A 251 6.11 -0.67 -17.37
CA ASP A 251 5.52 -0.30 -18.66
C ASP A 251 4.85 -1.50 -19.33
N ARG A 252 4.31 -1.31 -20.54
CA ARG A 252 3.80 -2.39 -21.39
C ARG A 252 4.42 -2.26 -22.78
N VAL A 253 4.92 -3.39 -23.33
CA VAL A 253 5.64 -3.42 -24.61
C VAL A 253 4.95 -4.36 -25.62
N ASP A 254 5.38 -4.25 -26.88
CA ASP A 254 4.80 -4.93 -28.04
C ASP A 254 5.18 -6.42 -28.15
N ASP A 255 6.27 -6.82 -27.49
CA ASP A 255 6.80 -8.18 -27.55
C ASP A 255 7.16 -8.72 -26.16
N TYR A 256 7.41 -10.02 -26.06
CA TYR A 256 7.74 -10.72 -24.81
C TYR A 256 8.94 -11.64 -25.00
N LEU A 257 9.70 -11.85 -23.92
CA LEU A 257 10.86 -12.74 -23.89
C LEU A 257 10.49 -14.16 -23.45
N PHE A 258 9.48 -14.29 -22.61
CA PHE A 258 9.12 -15.54 -21.95
C PHE A 258 7.61 -15.75 -21.94
N ASP A 259 7.19 -16.99 -22.15
CA ASP A 259 5.80 -17.44 -22.20
C ASP A 259 5.58 -18.65 -21.27
N ASP A 260 6.14 -18.59 -20.07
CA ASP A 260 6.05 -19.64 -19.05
C ASP A 260 6.03 -19.03 -17.63
N ASP A 261 5.76 -19.87 -16.63
CA ASP A 261 5.72 -19.47 -15.22
C ASP A 261 7.14 -19.23 -14.71
N ARG A 262 7.40 -18.03 -14.19
CA ARG A 262 8.71 -17.62 -13.71
C ARG A 262 8.63 -16.82 -12.42
N ILE A 263 9.68 -16.85 -11.63
CA ILE A 263 9.83 -16.02 -10.44
C ILE A 263 10.77 -14.88 -10.80
N LEU A 264 10.32 -13.65 -10.56
CA LEU A 264 11.12 -12.45 -10.75
C LEU A 264 11.68 -12.01 -9.39
N LEU A 265 12.99 -11.93 -9.29
CA LEU A 265 13.70 -11.42 -8.12
C LEU A 265 14.38 -10.11 -8.49
N ALA A 266 14.09 -9.04 -7.76
CA ALA A 266 14.75 -7.76 -7.95
C ALA A 266 16.18 -7.82 -7.38
N GLU A 267 17.16 -7.37 -8.14
CA GLU A 267 18.56 -7.23 -7.69
C GLU A 267 18.71 -6.12 -6.65
N ASP A 268 18.06 -4.97 -6.94
CA ASP A 268 18.08 -3.79 -6.09
C ASP A 268 16.72 -3.62 -5.40
N GLY A 269 16.44 -4.42 -4.38
CA GLY A 269 15.18 -4.29 -3.64
C GLY A 269 14.72 -5.59 -2.98
N SER A 270 13.70 -5.47 -2.15
CA SER A 270 13.15 -6.59 -1.37
C SER A 270 11.92 -7.25 -2.02
N THR A 271 11.67 -7.02 -3.30
CA THR A 271 10.41 -7.44 -3.93
C THR A 271 10.58 -8.71 -4.74
N LEU A 272 9.83 -9.73 -4.36
CA LEU A 272 9.67 -10.98 -5.10
C LEU A 272 8.33 -10.95 -5.84
N TYR A 273 8.33 -11.11 -7.16
CA TYR A 273 7.13 -11.15 -7.97
C TYR A 273 6.84 -12.55 -8.50
N PHE A 274 5.60 -13.00 -8.32
CA PHE A 274 5.05 -14.18 -8.97
C PHE A 274 4.07 -13.70 -10.02
N PRO A 275 4.46 -13.54 -11.29
CA PRO A 275 3.51 -13.19 -12.33
C PRO A 275 2.48 -14.32 -12.49
N ASN A 276 1.21 -13.95 -12.63
CA ASN A 276 0.13 -14.90 -12.86
C ASN A 276 0.43 -15.82 -14.06
N ARG A 277 -0.03 -17.07 -14.01
CA ARG A 277 0.15 -18.17 -14.99
C ARG A 277 -0.12 -17.81 -16.47
N SER A 278 -0.63 -16.65 -16.78
CA SER A 278 -0.94 -16.17 -18.14
C SER A 278 -0.17 -14.92 -18.56
N ALA A 279 0.79 -14.45 -17.75
CA ALA A 279 1.53 -13.23 -18.05
C ALA A 279 2.82 -13.55 -18.81
N LYS A 280 2.80 -13.31 -20.12
CA LYS A 280 4.02 -13.24 -20.94
C LYS A 280 4.91 -12.12 -20.42
N THR A 281 6.12 -12.42 -20.01
CA THR A 281 6.99 -11.49 -19.29
C THR A 281 8.30 -11.20 -20.01
N ALA A 282 8.80 -9.99 -19.82
CA ALA A 282 10.08 -9.54 -20.40
C ALA A 282 11.30 -9.73 -19.48
N PHE A 283 11.12 -10.27 -18.25
CA PHE A 283 12.19 -10.44 -17.23
C PHE A 283 12.04 -11.68 -16.39
N VAL A 284 13.15 -12.32 -15.94
CA VAL A 284 12.99 -13.61 -15.30
C VAL A 284 14.12 -14.16 -14.44
N PHE A 285 13.72 -14.83 -13.32
CA PHE A 285 14.39 -15.98 -12.73
C PHE A 285 13.51 -17.23 -12.86
N GLN A 286 14.06 -18.36 -13.27
CA GLN A 286 13.33 -19.61 -13.39
C GLN A 286 13.59 -20.53 -12.19
N TRP A 287 12.50 -21.01 -11.53
CA TRP A 287 12.57 -22.22 -10.72
C TRP A 287 12.49 -23.42 -11.67
N SER A 288 13.55 -24.19 -11.79
CA SER A 288 13.42 -25.53 -12.36
C SER A 288 12.58 -26.37 -11.41
N LYS A 289 11.65 -27.19 -11.95
CA LYS A 289 10.81 -28.10 -11.16
C LYS A 289 11.66 -28.73 -10.06
N MET A 290 11.29 -28.51 -8.78
CA MET A 290 11.83 -29.32 -7.68
C MET A 290 11.69 -30.78 -8.08
N LYS A 291 12.78 -31.51 -8.22
CA LYS A 291 12.71 -32.95 -8.25
C LYS A 291 12.15 -33.36 -6.89
N ASN A 292 10.97 -33.96 -6.90
CA ASN A 292 10.28 -34.48 -5.73
C ASN A 292 11.16 -35.58 -5.10
N THR A 293 12.09 -35.19 -4.24
CA THR A 293 12.88 -36.13 -3.43
C THR A 293 12.30 -36.29 -2.03
N ALA A 294 11.34 -35.44 -1.64
CA ALA A 294 10.55 -35.67 -0.43
C ALA A 294 9.08 -35.68 -0.86
N GLY A 295 8.42 -36.81 -0.75
CA GLY A 295 7.06 -37.10 -1.19
C GLY A 295 5.96 -36.18 -0.64
N LEU A 296 6.09 -34.87 -0.86
CA LEU A 296 5.04 -33.91 -0.63
C LEU A 296 4.07 -33.97 -1.81
N PRO A 297 2.78 -34.22 -1.59
CA PRO A 297 1.80 -34.25 -2.66
C PRO A 297 1.72 -32.86 -3.29
N CYS A 298 2.13 -32.71 -4.56
CA CYS A 298 1.82 -31.57 -5.39
C CYS A 298 0.31 -31.57 -5.72
N GLY A 299 -0.50 -31.18 -4.75
CA GLY A 299 -1.94 -31.03 -4.86
C GLY A 299 -2.37 -29.56 -4.87
N TRP A 300 -1.96 -28.81 -5.88
CA TRP A 300 -2.62 -27.56 -6.26
C TRP A 300 -2.99 -27.67 -7.73
N GLY A 301 -4.04 -28.41 -7.98
CA GLY A 301 -4.72 -28.49 -9.25
C GLY A 301 -6.18 -28.13 -9.07
N ALA A 302 -6.65 -27.19 -9.93
CA ALA A 302 -7.95 -26.60 -10.16
C ALA A 302 -8.25 -25.34 -9.38
#